data_34158502502a8ad5a366f648fecf7965
#
_entry.id   34158502502a8ad5a366f648fecf7965
#
_cell.length_a   1.000
_cell.length_b   1.000
_cell.length_c   1.000
_cell.angle_alpha   90.00
_cell.angle_beta   90.00
_cell.angle_gamma   90.00
#
_symmetry.space_group_name_H-M   'P 1'
#
loop_
_entity.id
_entity.type
_entity.pdbx_description
1 polymer ?
#
loop_
_entity_poly.entity_id
_entity_poly.type
_entity_poly.pdbx_seq_one_letter_code
_entity_poly.pdbx_strand_id
1 'polypeptide(L)'
;GQPVNDMENGRIYWSNWAGLLDIASSVQIQRGLGSTSLAVPSAGGTVSVNTRAAEATPGSGLKLMLGDNGYQKTTAFHNTGVNELGWSSSYLLGFWQGDGWRNGMQGEGVTYAFSVGYTPRGGDHQFNLSVLGAGQWHHQAYYGTQIQDYLDYGPGQGDDYRKFNQLYGDYKGEEFSVLRNYYHKPLATLNWDWEISSRVTLATSLYASAGRGGGTGLRGRGSYGATSFRESFAEYMDDHSEWRNADYTINWNTAVSKNLAGAHVPDSGPFAGMKLGYHNTIDGLPSKWGADTTVRRFSTNSHNWIGGISKIKIDSDNFRYELGVDLRSYKAYHRRGISDFLGLDGYISTINGYNFSGNGDRIGTVVTTSYESSPFKNLGMDDPNGTQRYYIGYNDWT
;
A
#
# COMPACT_ATOMS: atom_id res chain seq x y z
N GLY A 1 13.70 -13.29 14.27
CA GLY A 1 13.15 -12.11 13.67
C GLY A 1 12.99 -12.22 12.16
N GLN A 2 11.88 -11.76 11.69
CA GLN A 2 11.54 -11.76 10.26
C GLN A 2 11.90 -10.40 9.65
N PRO A 3 12.50 -10.33 8.45
CA PRO A 3 12.67 -9.08 7.72
C PRO A 3 11.30 -8.57 7.22
N VAL A 4 11.07 -7.26 7.34
CA VAL A 4 9.83 -6.60 6.88
C VAL A 4 10.04 -5.76 5.61
N ASN A 5 11.25 -5.83 5.04
CA ASN A 5 11.58 -5.21 3.77
C ASN A 5 10.75 -5.84 2.65
N ASP A 6 10.29 -4.99 1.73
CA ASP A 6 9.64 -5.45 0.50
C ASP A 6 10.60 -6.31 -0.33
N MET A 7 10.14 -7.46 -0.79
CA MET A 7 10.99 -8.46 -1.45
C MET A 7 11.40 -8.07 -2.86
N GLU A 8 10.67 -7.17 -3.51
CA GLU A 8 10.95 -6.77 -4.89
C GLU A 8 11.97 -5.63 -4.96
N ASN A 9 11.98 -4.72 -3.98
CA ASN A 9 12.81 -3.52 -4.03
C ASN A 9 13.61 -3.23 -2.76
N GLY A 10 13.48 -4.07 -1.73
CA GLY A 10 14.22 -3.96 -0.47
C GLY A 10 13.81 -2.81 0.45
N ARG A 11 12.80 -2.01 0.08
CA ARG A 11 12.36 -0.82 0.86
C ARG A 11 11.42 -1.22 1.99
N ILE A 12 11.39 -0.39 3.02
CA ILE A 12 10.39 -0.49 4.10
C ILE A 12 9.32 0.57 3.84
N TYR A 13 8.07 0.13 3.69
CA TYR A 13 6.91 1.00 3.58
C TYR A 13 6.24 1.10 4.96
N TRP A 14 6.62 2.10 5.74
CA TRP A 14 6.20 2.26 7.14
C TRP A 14 4.69 2.34 7.33
N SER A 15 3.95 2.83 6.35
CA SER A 15 2.47 2.86 6.38
C SER A 15 1.84 1.47 6.50
N ASN A 16 2.52 0.42 6.02
CA ASN A 16 2.04 -0.97 6.17
C ASN A 16 2.22 -1.51 7.59
N TRP A 17 2.99 -0.82 8.42
CA TRP A 17 3.37 -1.22 9.78
C TRP A 17 2.91 -0.20 10.82
N ALA A 18 1.90 0.62 10.49
CA ALA A 18 1.28 1.53 11.44
C ALA A 18 0.79 0.73 12.65
N GLY A 19 1.20 1.12 13.86
CA GLY A 19 0.90 0.38 15.09
C GLY A 19 1.92 -0.69 15.51
N LEU A 20 2.93 -0.99 14.69
CA LEU A 20 4.01 -1.89 15.12
C LEU A 20 4.69 -1.40 16.41
N LEU A 21 4.87 -0.10 16.56
CA LEU A 21 5.45 0.51 17.76
C LEU A 21 4.48 0.54 18.95
N ASP A 22 3.17 0.47 18.71
CA ASP A 22 2.19 0.43 19.80
C ASP A 22 2.20 -0.93 20.55
N ILE A 23 2.69 -2.00 19.88
CA ILE A 23 2.80 -3.36 20.44
C ILE A 23 4.24 -3.78 20.75
N ALA A 24 5.20 -2.89 20.50
CA ALA A 24 6.61 -3.20 20.70
C ALA A 24 6.93 -3.32 22.19
N SER A 25 7.51 -4.43 22.63
CA SER A 25 8.12 -4.57 23.95
C SER A 25 9.50 -3.90 23.98
N SER A 26 10.23 -3.92 22.88
CA SER A 26 11.50 -3.21 22.73
C SER A 26 11.81 -2.88 21.27
N VAL A 27 12.57 -1.80 21.06
CA VAL A 27 13.13 -1.41 19.76
C VAL A 27 14.63 -1.27 19.90
N GLN A 28 15.38 -1.99 19.08
CA GLN A 28 16.83 -1.94 19.03
C GLN A 28 17.29 -1.37 17.69
N ILE A 29 18.19 -0.40 17.73
CA ILE A 29 18.73 0.24 16.53
C ILE A 29 20.24 0.05 16.54
N GLN A 30 20.74 -0.65 15.51
CA GLN A 30 22.16 -0.77 15.20
C GLN A 30 22.47 0.08 13.97
N ARG A 31 23.40 1.00 14.10
CA ARG A 31 23.83 1.89 13.00
C ARG A 31 25.05 1.33 12.31
N GLY A 32 25.13 1.56 10.99
CA GLY A 32 26.27 1.16 10.17
C GLY A 32 26.33 -0.36 9.88
N LEU A 33 27.49 -0.80 9.42
CA LEU A 33 27.76 -2.21 9.15
C LEU A 33 27.72 -2.99 10.46
N GLY A 34 26.71 -3.79 10.64
CA GLY A 34 26.58 -4.70 11.76
C GLY A 34 26.43 -6.15 11.29
N SER A 35 26.83 -7.10 12.13
CA SER A 35 26.47 -8.48 11.91
C SER A 35 24.97 -8.62 12.14
N THR A 36 24.17 -8.57 11.08
CA THR A 36 22.78 -8.98 11.17
C THR A 36 22.74 -10.49 11.20
N SER A 37 22.03 -11.04 12.15
CA SER A 37 21.75 -12.47 12.18
C SER A 37 20.66 -12.87 11.16
N LEU A 38 20.30 -11.97 10.27
CA LEU A 38 19.31 -12.15 9.21
C LEU A 38 20.03 -12.26 7.87
N ALA A 39 19.53 -13.07 6.96
CA ALA A 39 20.05 -13.24 5.60
C ALA A 39 19.82 -12.00 4.68
N VAL A 40 19.47 -10.85 5.25
CA VAL A 40 19.27 -9.59 4.53
C VAL A 40 20.47 -8.69 4.75
N PRO A 41 21.21 -8.30 3.70
CA PRO A 41 22.36 -7.40 3.84
C PRO A 41 21.90 -6.02 4.33
N SER A 42 22.61 -5.46 5.31
CA SER A 42 22.33 -4.15 5.88
C SER A 42 23.61 -3.34 5.97
N ALA A 43 23.80 -2.41 5.02
CA ALA A 43 24.92 -1.47 5.03
C ALA A 43 24.66 -0.24 5.89
N GLY A 44 23.39 0.20 5.99
CA GLY A 44 23.00 1.41 6.70
C GLY A 44 22.67 1.20 8.19
N GLY A 45 22.37 -0.04 8.57
CA GLY A 45 21.98 -0.39 9.94
C GLY A 45 20.75 -1.32 9.98
N THR A 46 20.40 -1.72 11.19
CA THR A 46 19.26 -2.62 11.45
C THR A 46 18.37 -2.03 12.53
N VAL A 47 17.06 -2.06 12.30
CA VAL A 47 16.04 -1.78 13.32
C VAL A 47 15.32 -3.09 13.64
N SER A 48 15.40 -3.52 14.89
CA SER A 48 14.71 -4.73 15.39
C SER A 48 13.59 -4.31 16.33
N VAL A 49 12.38 -4.81 16.06
CA VAL A 49 11.21 -4.55 16.90
C VAL A 49 10.72 -5.88 17.48
N ASN A 50 10.71 -5.98 18.80
CA ASN A 50 10.21 -7.15 19.52
C ASN A 50 8.74 -6.92 19.92
N THR A 51 7.91 -7.93 19.71
CA THR A 51 6.45 -7.86 19.96
C THR A 51 5.94 -9.07 20.74
N ARG A 52 6.75 -9.61 21.66
CA ARG A 52 6.40 -10.82 22.42
C ARG A 52 5.42 -10.52 23.54
N ALA A 53 4.31 -11.23 23.59
CA ALA A 53 3.28 -11.09 24.62
C ALA A 53 3.82 -11.34 26.06
N ALA A 54 4.73 -12.29 26.22
CA ALA A 54 5.34 -12.61 27.52
C ALA A 54 6.23 -11.48 28.05
N GLU A 55 6.72 -10.61 27.20
CA GLU A 55 7.57 -9.47 27.57
C GLU A 55 6.77 -8.18 27.77
N ALA A 56 5.45 -8.19 27.48
CA ALA A 56 4.59 -7.03 27.63
C ALA A 56 4.22 -6.82 29.11
N THR A 57 4.29 -5.58 29.58
CA THR A 57 3.86 -5.21 30.92
C THR A 57 2.35 -5.48 31.07
N PRO A 58 1.92 -6.26 32.09
CA PRO A 58 0.50 -6.53 32.33
C PRO A 58 -0.29 -5.24 32.54
N GLY A 59 -1.50 -5.19 31.96
CA GLY A 59 -2.39 -4.04 32.11
C GLY A 59 -3.26 -3.79 30.89
N SER A 60 -4.16 -2.86 31.03
CA SER A 60 -5.05 -2.37 29.95
C SER A 60 -4.92 -0.87 29.85
N GLY A 61 -5.13 -0.34 28.67
CA GLY A 61 -5.13 1.10 28.46
C GLY A 61 -5.95 1.52 27.25
N LEU A 62 -6.36 2.79 27.31
CA LEU A 62 -6.94 3.54 26.21
C LEU A 62 -6.05 4.76 25.98
N LYS A 63 -5.55 4.92 24.76
CA LYS A 63 -4.72 6.05 24.36
C LYS A 63 -5.46 6.86 23.31
N LEU A 64 -5.60 8.15 23.58
CA LEU A 64 -6.13 9.12 22.63
C LEU A 64 -4.99 10.05 22.22
N MET A 65 -4.87 10.31 20.94
CA MET A 65 -3.94 11.26 20.36
C MET A 65 -4.70 12.22 19.46
N LEU A 66 -4.46 13.50 19.65
CA LEU A 66 -4.98 14.57 18.79
C LEU A 66 -3.79 15.32 18.21
N GLY A 67 -3.88 15.73 16.98
CA GLY A 67 -2.84 16.48 16.30
C GLY A 67 -3.42 17.51 15.33
N ASP A 68 -2.54 18.25 14.69
CA ASP A 68 -2.93 19.22 13.66
C ASP A 68 -3.59 18.55 12.46
N ASN A 69 -4.33 19.34 11.68
CA ASN A 69 -5.03 18.92 10.47
C ASN A 69 -6.02 17.76 10.73
N GLY A 70 -6.82 17.87 11.79
CA GLY A 70 -7.85 16.89 12.10
C GLY A 70 -7.33 15.51 12.52
N TYR A 71 -6.02 15.34 12.78
CA TYR A 71 -5.46 14.06 13.16
C TYR A 71 -6.00 13.57 14.49
N GLN A 72 -6.58 12.38 14.47
CA GLN A 72 -7.11 11.69 15.64
C GLN A 72 -6.67 10.23 15.59
N LYS A 73 -6.18 9.72 16.73
CA LYS A 73 -5.88 8.29 16.87
C LYS A 73 -6.38 7.80 18.21
N THR A 74 -7.13 6.72 18.18
CA THR A 74 -7.57 5.98 19.37
C THR A 74 -6.96 4.60 19.35
N THR A 75 -6.38 4.16 20.47
CA THR A 75 -5.80 2.83 20.60
C THR A 75 -6.20 2.23 21.95
N ALA A 76 -6.81 1.05 21.93
CA ALA A 76 -7.10 0.25 23.10
C ALA A 76 -6.18 -0.98 23.12
N PHE A 77 -5.64 -1.31 24.28
CA PHE A 77 -4.80 -2.49 24.44
C PHE A 77 -5.04 -3.20 25.77
N HIS A 78 -4.71 -4.49 25.79
CA HIS A 78 -4.72 -5.33 26.98
C HIS A 78 -3.58 -6.35 26.92
N ASN A 79 -2.80 -6.45 28.01
CA ASN A 79 -1.75 -7.44 28.20
C ASN A 79 -2.02 -8.20 29.49
N THR A 80 -2.06 -9.53 29.42
CA THR A 80 -2.33 -10.35 30.60
C THR A 80 -1.12 -10.54 31.51
N GLY A 81 0.09 -10.40 30.95
CA GLY A 81 1.30 -10.97 31.56
C GLY A 81 1.30 -12.49 31.51
N VAL A 82 2.34 -13.11 32.06
CA VAL A 82 2.49 -14.57 32.14
C VAL A 82 1.75 -15.08 33.38
N ASN A 83 0.82 -16.01 33.20
CA ASN A 83 0.09 -16.65 34.29
C ASN A 83 0.85 -17.87 34.88
N GLU A 84 0.34 -18.48 35.95
CA GLU A 84 0.95 -19.64 36.60
C GLU A 84 1.07 -20.90 35.71
N LEU A 85 0.30 -20.96 34.64
CA LEU A 85 0.35 -22.04 33.65
C LEU A 85 1.32 -21.74 32.49
N GLY A 86 2.00 -20.59 32.52
CA GLY A 86 2.95 -20.18 31.50
C GLY A 86 2.35 -19.49 30.28
N TRP A 87 1.06 -19.15 30.29
CA TRP A 87 0.38 -18.46 29.21
C TRP A 87 0.41 -16.93 29.38
N SER A 88 0.56 -16.25 28.25
CA SER A 88 0.42 -14.79 28.14
C SER A 88 -0.31 -14.42 26.89
N SER A 89 -1.00 -13.27 26.90
CA SER A 89 -1.63 -12.73 25.69
C SER A 89 -1.59 -11.21 25.65
N SER A 90 -1.57 -10.66 24.45
CA SER A 90 -1.62 -9.24 24.19
C SER A 90 -2.59 -8.95 23.06
N TYR A 91 -3.38 -7.91 23.21
CA TYR A 91 -4.38 -7.45 22.25
C TYR A 91 -4.22 -5.96 22.04
N LEU A 92 -4.35 -5.51 20.80
CA LEU A 92 -4.41 -4.11 20.46
C LEU A 92 -5.40 -3.89 19.33
N LEU A 93 -6.20 -2.85 19.46
CA LEU A 93 -7.08 -2.34 18.40
C LEU A 93 -6.93 -0.82 18.37
N GLY A 94 -6.67 -0.28 17.18
CA GLY A 94 -6.51 1.15 16.98
C GLY A 94 -7.25 1.62 15.72
N PHE A 95 -7.64 2.89 15.75
CA PHE A 95 -8.17 3.62 14.61
C PHE A 95 -7.50 4.98 14.54
N TRP A 96 -7.21 5.46 13.33
CA TRP A 96 -6.72 6.80 13.09
C TRP A 96 -7.39 7.42 11.84
N GLN A 97 -7.53 8.73 11.84
CA GLN A 97 -7.92 9.54 10.69
C GLN A 97 -7.23 10.89 10.75
N GLY A 98 -7.21 11.62 9.63
CA GLY A 98 -6.70 12.96 9.55
C GLY A 98 -6.69 13.49 8.12
N ASP A 99 -6.61 14.83 7.98
CA ASP A 99 -6.65 15.51 6.68
C ASP A 99 -5.26 15.63 6.02
N GLY A 100 -4.21 15.24 6.76
CA GLY A 100 -2.83 15.40 6.31
C GLY A 100 -2.35 16.84 6.39
N TRP A 101 -1.06 17.06 6.09
CA TRP A 101 -0.49 18.42 6.18
C TRP A 101 -0.83 19.31 4.97
N ARG A 102 -0.83 18.74 3.77
CA ARG A 102 -1.25 19.46 2.55
C ARG A 102 -2.75 19.29 2.34
N ASN A 103 -3.31 20.22 1.59
CA ASN A 103 -4.71 20.13 1.16
C ASN A 103 -4.96 18.84 0.36
N GLY A 104 -6.12 18.23 0.53
CA GLY A 104 -6.51 17.03 -0.20
C GLY A 104 -5.68 15.78 0.12
N MET A 105 -5.15 15.66 1.33
CA MET A 105 -4.34 14.51 1.78
C MET A 105 -4.99 13.71 2.91
N GLN A 106 -6.31 13.73 2.99
CA GLN A 106 -7.03 12.94 4.00
C GLN A 106 -6.67 11.45 3.96
N GLY A 107 -6.81 10.82 5.10
CA GLY A 107 -6.61 9.39 5.23
C GLY A 107 -7.14 8.83 6.53
N GLU A 108 -7.30 7.53 6.55
CA GLU A 108 -7.73 6.77 7.71
C GLU A 108 -7.15 5.37 7.72
N GLY A 109 -7.18 4.74 8.87
CA GLY A 109 -6.73 3.37 8.99
C GLY A 109 -7.08 2.73 10.31
N VAL A 110 -7.03 1.41 10.30
CA VAL A 110 -7.17 0.57 11.49
C VAL A 110 -5.87 -0.17 11.74
N THR A 111 -5.58 -0.40 13.02
CA THR A 111 -4.46 -1.25 13.45
C THR A 111 -5.01 -2.30 14.38
N TYR A 112 -4.60 -3.53 14.19
CA TYR A 112 -4.90 -4.60 15.13
C TYR A 112 -3.67 -5.46 15.35
N ALA A 113 -3.54 -5.96 16.58
CA ALA A 113 -2.54 -6.95 16.92
C ALA A 113 -3.11 -7.93 17.95
N PHE A 114 -2.69 -9.16 17.80
CA PHE A 114 -2.98 -10.25 18.70
C PHE A 114 -1.70 -11.07 18.89
N SER A 115 -1.34 -11.35 20.14
CA SER A 115 -0.20 -12.21 20.44
C SER A 115 -0.55 -13.14 21.59
N VAL A 116 -0.13 -14.40 21.48
CA VAL A 116 -0.22 -15.41 22.54
C VAL A 116 1.15 -16.02 22.75
N GLY A 117 1.62 -15.98 23.97
CA GLY A 117 2.85 -16.63 24.42
C GLY A 117 2.56 -17.84 25.29
N TYR A 118 3.41 -18.84 25.22
CA TYR A 118 3.39 -20.01 26.07
C TYR A 118 4.82 -20.43 26.46
N THR A 119 5.09 -20.50 27.75
CA THR A 119 6.34 -20.98 28.33
C THR A 119 5.99 -22.14 29.27
N PRO A 120 6.23 -23.42 28.87
CA PRO A 120 5.99 -24.59 29.72
C PRO A 120 6.75 -24.52 31.05
N ARG A 121 6.28 -25.27 32.05
CA ARG A 121 7.02 -25.45 33.30
C ARG A 121 8.37 -26.11 32.98
N GLY A 122 9.45 -25.51 33.47
CA GLY A 122 10.84 -25.87 33.13
C GLY A 122 11.54 -24.78 32.33
N GLY A 123 10.81 -24.01 31.52
CA GLY A 123 11.32 -22.82 30.85
C GLY A 123 12.17 -23.04 29.60
N ASP A 124 12.50 -24.27 29.27
CA ASP A 124 13.42 -24.59 28.16
C ASP A 124 12.84 -24.24 26.77
N HIS A 125 11.51 -24.14 26.71
CA HIS A 125 10.80 -23.77 25.47
C HIS A 125 9.99 -22.49 25.66
N GLN A 126 9.98 -21.66 24.64
CA GLN A 126 9.10 -20.49 24.56
C GLN A 126 8.44 -20.45 23.18
N PHE A 127 7.12 -20.33 23.17
CA PHE A 127 6.33 -20.17 21.96
C PHE A 127 5.65 -18.80 21.95
N ASN A 128 5.60 -18.15 20.81
CA ASN A 128 4.85 -16.92 20.64
C ASN A 128 4.22 -16.87 19.24
N LEU A 129 2.89 -16.90 19.20
CA LEU A 129 2.11 -16.66 17.99
C LEU A 129 1.66 -15.20 17.99
N SER A 130 1.92 -14.47 16.90
CA SER A 130 1.50 -13.08 16.74
C SER A 130 0.82 -12.90 15.40
N VAL A 131 -0.20 -12.05 15.37
CA VAL A 131 -0.84 -11.53 14.15
C VAL A 131 -0.89 -10.01 14.26
N LEU A 132 -0.38 -9.32 13.27
CA LEU A 132 -0.40 -7.86 13.17
C LEU A 132 -0.97 -7.45 11.82
N GLY A 133 -1.83 -6.44 11.79
CA GLY A 133 -2.32 -5.83 10.57
C GLY A 133 -2.58 -4.34 10.74
N ALA A 134 -2.32 -3.59 9.67
CA ALA A 134 -2.54 -2.15 9.60
C ALA A 134 -3.16 -1.80 8.24
N GLY A 135 -4.48 -1.96 8.15
CA GLY A 135 -5.24 -1.57 6.97
C GLY A 135 -5.40 -0.04 6.94
N GLN A 136 -5.01 0.61 5.83
CA GLN A 136 -5.07 2.06 5.71
C GLN A 136 -5.25 2.51 4.27
N TRP A 137 -5.83 3.71 4.10
CA TRP A 137 -5.72 4.47 2.87
C TRP A 137 -5.43 5.94 3.19
N HIS A 138 -4.77 6.61 2.26
CA HIS A 138 -4.57 8.04 2.30
C HIS A 138 -4.39 8.61 0.90
N HIS A 139 -4.80 9.84 0.71
CA HIS A 139 -4.47 10.62 -0.47
C HIS A 139 -3.03 11.11 -0.40
N GLN A 140 -2.46 11.41 -1.56
CA GLN A 140 -1.08 11.86 -1.67
C GLN A 140 -0.99 13.13 -2.50
N ALA A 141 -0.03 13.98 -2.18
CA ALA A 141 0.37 15.10 -3.01
C ALA A 141 1.52 14.68 -3.93
N TYR A 142 1.68 15.40 -5.03
CA TYR A 142 2.81 15.22 -5.93
C TYR A 142 4.10 15.74 -5.29
N TYR A 143 5.13 14.91 -5.28
CA TYR A 143 6.42 15.25 -4.66
C TYR A 143 7.35 16.05 -5.57
N GLY A 144 7.07 16.12 -6.88
CA GLY A 144 7.84 16.86 -7.87
C GLY A 144 7.33 18.27 -8.16
N THR A 145 6.42 18.82 -7.35
CA THR A 145 5.91 20.19 -7.49
C THR A 145 7.07 21.19 -7.30
N GLN A 146 7.25 22.10 -8.24
CA GLN A 146 8.31 23.10 -8.20
C GLN A 146 8.03 24.16 -7.14
N ILE A 147 9.08 24.80 -6.61
CA ILE A 147 8.93 25.87 -5.61
C ILE A 147 8.11 27.03 -6.17
N GLN A 148 8.31 27.38 -7.43
CA GLN A 148 7.59 28.44 -8.10
C GLN A 148 6.08 28.14 -8.16
N ASP A 149 5.70 26.89 -8.44
CA ASP A 149 4.28 26.47 -8.45
C ASP A 149 3.60 26.72 -7.10
N TYR A 150 4.31 26.49 -5.97
CA TYR A 150 3.78 26.82 -4.64
C TYR A 150 3.56 28.32 -4.44
N LEU A 151 4.46 29.15 -4.95
CA LEU A 151 4.38 30.60 -4.80
C LEU A 151 3.27 31.19 -5.67
N ASP A 152 3.10 30.69 -6.89
CA ASP A 152 2.16 31.25 -7.87
C ASP A 152 0.72 30.73 -7.65
N TYR A 153 0.56 29.46 -7.35
CA TYR A 153 -0.75 28.79 -7.28
C TYR A 153 -1.21 28.48 -5.85
N GLY A 154 -0.26 28.36 -4.91
CA GLY A 154 -0.57 28.04 -3.52
C GLY A 154 -1.53 28.99 -2.83
N PRO A 155 -1.43 30.33 -3.02
CA PRO A 155 -2.38 31.29 -2.43
C PRO A 155 -3.83 31.08 -2.84
N GLY A 156 -4.08 30.46 -3.99
CA GLY A 156 -5.44 30.10 -4.42
C GLY A 156 -6.10 29.01 -3.55
N GLN A 157 -5.31 28.19 -2.87
CA GLN A 157 -5.81 27.11 -2.02
C GLN A 157 -5.81 27.42 -0.52
N GLY A 158 -5.50 28.64 -0.11
CA GLY A 158 -5.57 29.09 1.28
C GLY A 158 -4.35 29.90 1.73
N ASP A 159 -4.35 30.28 3.01
CA ASP A 159 -3.36 31.21 3.58
C ASP A 159 -1.92 30.66 3.58
N ASP A 160 -1.75 29.35 3.67
CA ASP A 160 -0.43 28.71 3.63
C ASP A 160 -0.17 28.10 2.25
N TYR A 161 0.48 28.85 1.36
CA TYR A 161 0.83 28.42 0.02
C TYR A 161 1.60 27.08 -0.03
N ARG A 162 2.32 26.72 1.03
CA ARG A 162 3.06 25.45 1.14
C ARG A 162 2.17 24.23 1.17
N LYS A 163 0.88 24.42 1.50
CA LYS A 163 -0.13 23.35 1.50
C LYS A 163 -0.71 23.05 0.13
N PHE A 164 -0.25 23.73 -0.90
CA PHE A 164 -0.72 23.52 -2.27
C PHE A 164 -0.63 22.08 -2.70
N ASN A 165 -1.72 21.57 -3.27
CA ASN A 165 -1.81 20.25 -3.86
C ASN A 165 -2.62 20.31 -5.16
N GLN A 166 -1.99 19.94 -6.25
CA GLN A 166 -2.56 19.97 -7.59
C GLN A 166 -3.40 18.72 -7.92
N LEU A 167 -3.48 17.72 -7.02
CA LEU A 167 -3.97 16.37 -7.34
C LEU A 167 -5.36 16.06 -6.79
N TYR A 168 -6.06 17.00 -6.22
CA TYR A 168 -7.38 16.77 -5.64
C TYR A 168 -8.42 17.81 -6.09
N GLY A 169 -9.67 17.52 -5.85
CA GLY A 169 -10.81 18.40 -5.99
C GLY A 169 -12.05 17.72 -5.42
N ASP A 170 -13.18 18.42 -5.45
CA ASP A 170 -14.47 17.84 -5.08
C ASP A 170 -15.03 17.00 -6.24
N TYR A 171 -15.51 15.82 -5.93
CA TYR A 171 -16.22 14.92 -6.84
C TYR A 171 -17.42 14.31 -6.13
N LYS A 172 -18.62 14.68 -6.56
CA LYS A 172 -19.88 14.21 -5.95
C LYS A 172 -20.03 14.57 -4.47
N GLY A 173 -19.47 15.72 -4.06
CA GLY A 173 -19.54 16.23 -2.69
C GLY A 173 -18.52 15.62 -1.72
N GLU A 174 -17.54 14.90 -2.22
CA GLU A 174 -16.45 14.32 -1.43
C GLU A 174 -15.08 14.72 -1.98
N GLU A 175 -14.08 14.80 -1.10
CA GLU A 175 -12.69 14.97 -1.53
C GLU A 175 -12.24 13.77 -2.37
N PHE A 176 -11.84 14.04 -3.59
CA PHE A 176 -11.38 13.03 -4.53
C PHE A 176 -10.01 13.37 -5.08
N SER A 177 -9.05 12.51 -4.84
CA SER A 177 -7.66 12.71 -5.28
C SER A 177 -7.27 11.75 -6.40
N VAL A 178 -6.40 12.24 -7.27
CA VAL A 178 -5.72 11.43 -8.29
C VAL A 178 -4.93 10.29 -7.64
N LEU A 179 -4.15 10.62 -6.61
CA LEU A 179 -3.27 9.68 -5.93
C LEU A 179 -3.86 9.27 -4.59
N ARG A 180 -4.32 8.04 -4.52
CA ARG A 180 -4.73 7.38 -3.29
C ARG A 180 -3.89 6.13 -3.10
N ASN A 181 -3.21 6.04 -1.97
CA ASN A 181 -2.50 4.86 -1.54
C ASN A 181 -3.40 4.06 -0.59
N TYR A 182 -3.45 2.72 -0.73
CA TYR A 182 -4.26 1.86 0.11
C TYR A 182 -3.61 0.50 0.26
N TYR A 183 -3.42 0.05 1.50
CA TYR A 183 -2.78 -1.22 1.80
C TYR A 183 -3.37 -1.89 3.02
N HIS A 184 -3.42 -3.22 2.97
CA HIS A 184 -3.61 -4.11 4.11
C HIS A 184 -2.68 -5.31 3.91
N LYS A 185 -1.60 -5.36 4.68
CA LYS A 185 -0.57 -6.41 4.59
C LYS A 185 -0.39 -7.09 5.95
N PRO A 186 -1.38 -7.90 6.39
CA PRO A 186 -1.30 -8.60 7.68
C PRO A 186 -0.15 -9.60 7.68
N LEU A 187 0.43 -9.76 8.85
CA LEU A 187 1.54 -10.65 9.12
C LEU A 187 1.20 -11.56 10.29
N ALA A 188 1.29 -12.86 10.10
CA ALA A 188 1.27 -13.86 11.15
C ALA A 188 2.68 -14.42 11.36
N THR A 189 3.11 -14.56 12.63
CA THR A 189 4.44 -15.07 12.98
C THR A 189 4.31 -16.04 14.14
N LEU A 190 4.91 -17.23 14.03
CA LEU A 190 5.09 -18.18 15.10
C LEU A 190 6.58 -18.27 15.42
N ASN A 191 6.96 -17.87 16.64
CA ASN A 191 8.31 -17.99 17.14
C ASN A 191 8.38 -19.16 18.13
N TRP A 192 9.45 -19.94 18.06
CA TRP A 192 9.81 -20.99 18.96
C TRP A 192 11.27 -20.84 19.33
N ASP A 193 11.53 -20.59 20.60
CA ASP A 193 12.87 -20.56 21.17
C ASP A 193 13.01 -21.79 22.08
N TRP A 194 14.16 -22.50 21.95
CA TRP A 194 14.48 -23.69 22.71
C TRP A 194 15.88 -23.58 23.29
N GLU A 195 16.00 -23.60 24.63
CA GLU A 195 17.25 -23.75 25.35
C GLU A 195 17.59 -25.22 25.49
N ILE A 196 18.30 -25.78 24.49
CA ILE A 196 18.71 -27.19 24.45
C ILE A 196 19.64 -27.50 25.62
N SER A 197 20.50 -26.54 25.97
CA SER A 197 21.38 -26.54 27.13
C SER A 197 21.81 -25.13 27.46
N SER A 198 22.51 -24.93 28.58
CA SER A 198 23.10 -23.64 28.96
C SER A 198 24.04 -23.03 27.90
N ARG A 199 24.48 -23.84 26.92
CA ARG A 199 25.42 -23.43 25.86
C ARG A 199 24.81 -23.50 24.45
N VAL A 200 23.64 -24.11 24.30
CA VAL A 200 23.03 -24.34 22.97
C VAL A 200 21.60 -23.85 22.97
N THR A 201 21.31 -22.92 22.07
CA THR A 201 19.96 -22.39 21.86
C THR A 201 19.55 -22.55 20.39
N LEU A 202 18.28 -22.88 20.17
CA LEU A 202 17.63 -22.90 18.85
C LEU A 202 16.53 -21.83 18.85
N ALA A 203 16.53 -20.95 17.85
CA ALA A 203 15.47 -19.97 17.62
C ALA A 203 14.89 -20.17 16.22
N THR A 204 13.58 -20.42 16.16
CA THR A 204 12.85 -20.64 14.91
C THR A 204 11.71 -19.65 14.81
N SER A 205 11.56 -19.03 13.63
CA SER A 205 10.45 -18.12 13.32
C SER A 205 9.80 -18.57 12.01
N LEU A 206 8.53 -18.93 12.07
CA LEU A 206 7.70 -19.19 10.89
C LEU A 206 6.79 -17.99 10.67
N TYR A 207 6.55 -17.60 9.42
CA TYR A 207 5.74 -16.43 9.11
C TYR A 207 4.94 -16.58 7.83
N ALA A 208 3.80 -15.88 7.78
CA ALA A 208 2.96 -15.81 6.60
C ALA A 208 2.31 -14.42 6.49
N SER A 209 2.18 -13.92 5.26
CA SER A 209 1.49 -12.68 4.93
C SER A 209 0.70 -12.83 3.64
N ALA A 210 -0.53 -12.29 3.64
CA ALA A 210 -1.39 -12.20 2.46
C ALA A 210 -1.70 -10.72 2.20
N GLY A 211 -0.72 -9.98 1.72
CA GLY A 211 -0.79 -8.55 1.51
C GLY A 211 -1.62 -8.16 0.30
N ARG A 212 -2.47 -7.14 0.47
CA ARG A 212 -3.30 -6.54 -0.58
C ARG A 212 -3.13 -5.04 -0.56
N GLY A 213 -3.17 -4.44 -1.75
CA GLY A 213 -3.15 -3.00 -1.86
C GLY A 213 -2.52 -2.48 -3.13
N GLY A 214 -2.44 -1.15 -3.21
CA GLY A 214 -1.91 -0.46 -4.37
C GLY A 214 -2.02 1.05 -4.26
N GLY A 215 -1.93 1.70 -5.41
CA GLY A 215 -2.09 3.13 -5.55
C GLY A 215 -2.88 3.49 -6.80
N THR A 216 -3.52 4.65 -6.77
CA THR A 216 -4.26 5.19 -7.92
C THR A 216 -3.42 6.17 -8.74
N GLY A 217 -3.94 6.58 -9.88
CA GLY A 217 -3.40 7.61 -10.75
C GLY A 217 -4.38 7.86 -11.89
N LEU A 218 -4.17 8.89 -12.66
CA LEU A 218 -4.97 9.13 -13.86
C LEU A 218 -4.43 8.36 -15.07
N ARG A 219 -5.31 8.14 -16.02
CA ARG A 219 -5.00 7.67 -17.35
C ARG A 219 -5.92 8.34 -18.36
N GLY A 220 -5.32 8.88 -19.42
CA GLY A 220 -6.03 9.64 -20.45
C GLY A 220 -5.50 11.05 -20.63
N ARG A 221 -6.11 11.85 -21.49
CA ARG A 221 -5.70 13.22 -21.77
C ARG A 221 -6.06 14.15 -20.60
N GLY A 222 -5.34 15.25 -20.42
CA GLY A 222 -5.53 16.15 -19.25
C GLY A 222 -4.94 15.62 -17.95
N SER A 223 -4.43 14.38 -17.96
CA SER A 223 -3.79 13.78 -16.78
C SER A 223 -2.26 13.96 -16.74
N TYR A 224 -1.64 14.31 -17.87
CA TYR A 224 -0.20 14.25 -18.01
C TYR A 224 0.53 15.31 -17.22
N GLY A 225 0.09 16.56 -17.26
CA GLY A 225 0.75 17.64 -16.55
C GLY A 225 0.56 17.61 -15.04
N ALA A 226 -0.56 17.04 -14.57
CA ALA A 226 -0.80 16.94 -13.13
C ALA A 226 0.19 16.02 -12.40
N THR A 227 0.82 15.07 -13.11
CA THR A 227 1.72 14.06 -12.54
C THR A 227 3.00 13.86 -13.37
N SER A 228 3.30 14.74 -14.32
CA SER A 228 4.49 14.63 -15.17
C SER A 228 5.72 15.18 -14.44
N PHE A 229 6.81 14.44 -14.48
CA PHE A 229 8.12 14.89 -14.02
C PHE A 229 8.82 15.89 -14.96
N ARG A 230 8.24 16.13 -16.13
CA ARG A 230 8.87 16.90 -17.21
C ARG A 230 8.27 18.27 -17.42
N GLU A 231 7.10 18.52 -16.80
CA GLU A 231 6.30 19.71 -17.01
C GLU A 231 6.01 20.36 -15.67
N SER A 232 6.23 21.66 -15.54
CA SER A 232 5.81 22.42 -14.37
C SER A 232 4.29 22.50 -14.31
N PHE A 233 3.73 22.84 -13.14
CA PHE A 233 2.30 23.06 -13.07
C PHE A 233 1.88 24.28 -13.89
N ALA A 234 2.76 25.28 -14.05
CA ALA A 234 2.54 26.44 -14.92
C ALA A 234 2.36 26.02 -16.38
N GLU A 235 3.29 25.21 -16.93
CA GLU A 235 3.18 24.68 -18.31
C GLU A 235 1.90 23.86 -18.51
N TYR A 236 1.53 23.05 -17.51
CA TYR A 236 0.26 22.32 -17.52
C TYR A 236 -0.94 23.26 -17.57
N MET A 237 -0.94 24.37 -16.84
CA MET A 237 -2.04 25.33 -16.80
C MET A 237 -2.21 26.07 -18.14
N ASP A 238 -1.16 26.30 -18.90
CA ASP A 238 -1.25 26.93 -20.21
C ASP A 238 -2.12 26.12 -21.18
N ASP A 239 -2.02 24.78 -21.13
CA ASP A 239 -2.72 23.88 -22.05
C ASP A 239 -4.02 23.29 -21.46
N HIS A 240 -4.20 23.31 -20.13
CA HIS A 240 -5.23 22.53 -19.44
C HIS A 240 -5.95 23.29 -18.32
N SER A 241 -5.96 24.63 -18.37
CA SER A 241 -6.59 25.45 -17.33
C SER A 241 -8.10 25.15 -17.13
N GLU A 242 -8.79 24.73 -18.17
CA GLU A 242 -10.20 24.36 -18.09
C GLU A 242 -10.49 23.12 -17.21
N TRP A 243 -9.47 22.34 -16.88
CA TRP A 243 -9.59 21.22 -15.95
C TRP A 243 -9.49 21.63 -14.49
N ARG A 244 -9.37 22.94 -14.20
CA ARG A 244 -9.17 23.48 -12.87
C ARG A 244 -10.29 24.43 -12.47
N ASN A 245 -10.55 24.42 -11.17
CA ASN A 245 -11.35 25.44 -10.50
C ASN A 245 -10.51 26.73 -10.30
N ALA A 246 -11.15 27.80 -9.85
CA ALA A 246 -10.46 29.06 -9.59
C ALA A 246 -9.37 28.98 -8.49
N ASP A 247 -9.49 28.01 -7.59
CA ASP A 247 -8.52 27.70 -6.54
C ASP A 247 -7.46 26.66 -6.99
N TYR A 248 -7.41 26.34 -8.28
CA TYR A 248 -6.50 25.37 -8.90
C TYR A 248 -6.72 23.91 -8.47
N THR A 249 -7.76 23.59 -7.73
CA THR A 249 -8.19 22.20 -7.52
C THR A 249 -8.72 21.61 -8.83
N ILE A 250 -8.78 20.28 -8.91
CA ILE A 250 -9.27 19.61 -10.13
C ILE A 250 -10.78 19.80 -10.24
N ASN A 251 -11.24 20.28 -11.41
CA ASN A 251 -12.65 20.35 -11.76
C ASN A 251 -13.12 19.00 -12.30
N TRP A 252 -13.54 18.13 -11.40
CA TRP A 252 -14.01 16.79 -11.79
C TRP A 252 -15.29 16.81 -12.62
N ASN A 253 -16.13 17.84 -12.50
CA ASN A 253 -17.32 18.00 -13.35
C ASN A 253 -16.93 18.25 -14.82
N THR A 254 -15.89 19.04 -15.06
CA THR A 254 -15.33 19.23 -16.39
C THR A 254 -14.76 17.91 -16.92
N ALA A 255 -14.03 17.13 -16.10
CA ALA A 255 -13.53 15.82 -16.50
C ALA A 255 -14.65 14.87 -16.93
N VAL A 256 -15.74 14.78 -16.15
CA VAL A 256 -16.93 13.99 -16.51
C VAL A 256 -17.58 14.48 -17.80
N SER A 257 -17.75 15.80 -17.95
CA SER A 257 -18.39 16.38 -19.15
C SER A 257 -17.57 16.10 -20.41
N LYS A 258 -16.24 16.24 -20.36
CA LYS A 258 -15.34 15.92 -21.47
C LYS A 258 -15.35 14.42 -21.77
N ASN A 259 -15.38 13.57 -20.75
CA ASN A 259 -15.51 12.12 -20.94
C ASN A 259 -16.79 11.76 -21.69
N LEU A 260 -17.93 12.30 -21.28
CA LEU A 260 -19.21 12.01 -21.92
C LEU A 260 -19.27 12.53 -23.37
N ALA A 261 -18.64 13.67 -23.66
CA ALA A 261 -18.57 14.24 -25.00
C ALA A 261 -17.58 13.49 -25.91
N GLY A 262 -16.50 12.96 -25.36
CA GLY A 262 -15.45 12.24 -26.09
C GLY A 262 -15.59 10.72 -26.10
N ALA A 263 -16.60 10.16 -25.45
CA ALA A 263 -16.80 8.72 -25.37
C ALA A 263 -17.08 8.08 -26.73
N HIS A 264 -16.48 6.91 -26.96
CA HIS A 264 -16.88 6.03 -28.06
C HIS A 264 -18.14 5.24 -27.66
N VAL A 265 -19.15 5.24 -28.51
CA VAL A 265 -20.38 4.46 -28.32
C VAL A 265 -20.49 3.46 -29.47
N PRO A 266 -20.20 2.16 -29.24
CA PRO A 266 -20.36 1.15 -30.28
C PRO A 266 -21.83 0.97 -30.67
N ASP A 267 -22.10 0.84 -31.99
CA ASP A 267 -23.45 0.61 -32.53
C ASP A 267 -23.87 -0.85 -32.40
N SER A 268 -22.95 -1.78 -32.22
CA SER A 268 -23.20 -3.22 -32.18
C SER A 268 -22.19 -3.97 -31.30
N GLY A 269 -22.46 -5.26 -31.08
CA GLY A 269 -21.59 -6.13 -30.31
C GLY A 269 -21.90 -6.09 -28.80
N PRO A 270 -21.03 -6.71 -27.95
CA PRO A 270 -21.29 -6.89 -26.51
C PRO A 270 -21.28 -5.58 -25.72
N PHE A 271 -20.76 -4.50 -26.30
CA PHE A 271 -20.65 -3.17 -25.64
C PHE A 271 -21.52 -2.12 -26.36
N ALA A 272 -22.49 -2.53 -27.18
CA ALA A 272 -23.38 -1.61 -27.89
C ALA A 272 -24.09 -0.64 -26.94
N GLY A 273 -24.07 0.64 -27.29
CA GLY A 273 -24.69 1.71 -26.50
C GLY A 273 -23.90 2.17 -25.27
N MET A 274 -22.80 1.50 -24.88
CA MET A 274 -21.96 1.90 -23.76
C MET A 274 -21.04 3.07 -24.12
N LYS A 275 -20.87 4.01 -23.20
CA LYS A 275 -19.93 5.14 -23.32
C LYS A 275 -18.54 4.69 -22.91
N LEU A 276 -17.68 4.37 -23.86
CA LEU A 276 -16.35 3.84 -23.64
C LEU A 276 -15.29 4.95 -23.79
N GLY A 277 -14.47 5.09 -22.79
CA GLY A 277 -13.25 5.89 -22.88
C GLY A 277 -12.08 5.08 -23.44
N TYR A 278 -11.05 5.74 -23.95
CA TYR A 278 -9.83 5.07 -24.39
C TYR A 278 -8.59 5.99 -24.38
N HIS A 279 -7.42 5.39 -24.48
CA HIS A 279 -6.15 6.10 -24.54
C HIS A 279 -5.71 6.29 -26.01
N ASN A 280 -5.11 7.38 -26.30
CA ASN A 280 -4.82 8.06 -27.57
C ASN A 280 -4.01 7.31 -28.64
N THR A 281 -3.62 6.06 -28.50
CA THR A 281 -2.73 5.38 -29.43
C THR A 281 -3.28 4.04 -29.88
N ILE A 282 -4.44 4.09 -30.53
CA ILE A 282 -4.92 2.92 -31.27
C ILE A 282 -4.56 3.14 -32.73
N ASP A 283 -3.52 2.46 -33.24
CA ASP A 283 -3.23 2.40 -34.66
C ASP A 283 -4.46 1.87 -35.39
N GLY A 284 -4.99 2.65 -36.31
CA GLY A 284 -6.14 2.29 -37.15
C GLY A 284 -7.52 2.78 -36.68
N LEU A 285 -7.64 3.40 -35.46
CA LEU A 285 -8.86 4.12 -35.13
C LEU A 285 -8.71 5.62 -35.42
N PRO A 286 -9.78 6.29 -35.91
CA PRO A 286 -9.75 7.70 -36.20
C PRO A 286 -9.38 8.51 -34.95
N SER A 287 -8.46 9.47 -35.09
CA SER A 287 -7.99 10.37 -34.03
C SER A 287 -9.09 11.22 -33.36
N LYS A 288 -10.27 11.24 -33.91
CA LYS A 288 -11.44 11.96 -33.37
C LYS A 288 -12.19 11.21 -32.25
N TRP A 289 -11.77 10.01 -31.92
CA TRP A 289 -12.44 9.19 -30.92
C TRP A 289 -11.69 9.27 -29.58
N GLY A 290 -12.29 9.94 -28.58
CA GLY A 290 -11.93 9.87 -27.18
C GLY A 290 -10.54 10.40 -26.80
N ALA A 291 -9.97 11.29 -27.60
CA ALA A 291 -8.70 11.93 -27.28
C ALA A 291 -8.68 12.65 -25.92
N ASP A 292 -9.87 13.00 -25.41
CA ASP A 292 -10.05 13.79 -24.20
C ASP A 292 -10.63 13.00 -23.01
N THR A 293 -10.81 11.67 -23.14
CA THR A 293 -11.30 10.87 -22.02
C THR A 293 -10.21 10.60 -20.99
N THR A 294 -10.58 10.64 -19.71
CA THR A 294 -9.70 10.30 -18.59
C THR A 294 -10.43 9.43 -17.58
N VAL A 295 -9.69 8.54 -16.91
CA VAL A 295 -10.21 7.67 -15.87
C VAL A 295 -9.21 7.62 -14.70
N ARG A 296 -9.68 7.37 -13.48
CA ARG A 296 -8.78 7.04 -12.39
C ARG A 296 -8.50 5.53 -12.41
N ARG A 297 -7.24 5.18 -12.67
CA ARG A 297 -6.75 3.80 -12.63
C ARG A 297 -6.23 3.44 -11.25
N PHE A 298 -6.11 2.15 -10.97
CA PHE A 298 -5.29 1.63 -9.87
C PHE A 298 -4.13 0.78 -10.41
N SER A 299 -3.09 0.65 -9.58
CA SER A 299 -2.04 -0.37 -9.72
C SER A 299 -1.92 -1.10 -8.40
N THR A 300 -1.94 -2.43 -8.41
CA THR A 300 -1.77 -3.24 -7.21
C THR A 300 -0.33 -3.69 -7.04
N ASN A 301 0.10 -3.83 -5.78
CA ASN A 301 1.30 -4.51 -5.33
C ASN A 301 0.91 -5.47 -4.20
N SER A 302 0.14 -6.49 -4.56
CA SER A 302 -0.36 -7.52 -3.65
C SER A 302 0.58 -8.70 -3.62
N HIS A 303 0.59 -9.45 -2.52
CA HIS A 303 1.46 -10.62 -2.40
C HIS A 303 0.88 -11.72 -1.52
N ASN A 304 1.38 -12.93 -1.72
CA ASN A 304 1.38 -14.01 -0.75
C ASN A 304 2.84 -14.34 -0.40
N TRP A 305 3.14 -14.39 0.87
CA TRP A 305 4.48 -14.59 1.38
C TRP A 305 4.42 -15.57 2.54
N ILE A 306 5.25 -16.61 2.50
CA ILE A 306 5.43 -17.59 3.56
C ILE A 306 6.92 -17.89 3.71
N GLY A 307 7.38 -18.09 4.92
CA GLY A 307 8.77 -18.46 5.14
C GLY A 307 9.07 -18.92 6.56
N GLY A 308 10.31 -19.31 6.75
CA GLY A 308 10.83 -19.74 8.04
C GLY A 308 12.32 -19.48 8.15
N ILE A 309 12.71 -19.00 9.32
CA ILE A 309 14.11 -18.78 9.71
C ILE A 309 14.37 -19.63 10.93
N SER A 310 15.43 -20.44 10.89
CA SER A 310 15.86 -21.20 12.05
C SER A 310 17.36 -21.01 12.28
N LYS A 311 17.74 -20.79 13.54
CA LYS A 311 19.11 -20.53 13.94
C LYS A 311 19.47 -21.33 15.18
N ILE A 312 20.61 -22.01 15.12
CA ILE A 312 21.27 -22.61 16.25
C ILE A 312 22.47 -21.78 16.66
N LYS A 313 22.58 -21.48 17.94
CA LYS A 313 23.70 -20.79 18.55
C LYS A 313 24.37 -21.74 19.53
N ILE A 314 25.69 -21.85 19.46
CA ILE A 314 26.51 -22.69 20.32
C ILE A 314 27.58 -21.80 20.95
N ASP A 315 27.51 -21.62 22.27
CA ASP A 315 28.49 -20.88 23.05
C ASP A 315 29.50 -21.89 23.69
N SER A 316 30.77 -21.77 23.34
CA SER A 316 31.90 -22.48 23.98
C SER A 316 32.74 -21.47 24.76
N ASP A 317 33.63 -21.94 25.62
CA ASP A 317 34.49 -21.08 26.44
C ASP A 317 35.35 -20.12 25.61
N ASN A 318 35.74 -20.51 24.40
CA ASN A 318 36.60 -19.72 23.53
C ASN A 318 35.94 -19.27 22.21
N PHE A 319 34.80 -19.85 21.84
CA PHE A 319 34.18 -19.64 20.53
C PHE A 319 32.65 -19.52 20.66
N ARG A 320 32.10 -18.70 19.80
CA ARG A 320 30.65 -18.62 19.55
C ARG A 320 30.37 -18.98 18.11
N TYR A 321 29.53 -19.99 17.91
CA TYR A 321 29.09 -20.43 16.59
C TYR A 321 27.60 -20.07 16.42
N GLU A 322 27.24 -19.57 15.25
CA GLU A 322 25.88 -19.34 14.87
C GLU A 322 25.67 -19.87 13.44
N LEU A 323 24.75 -20.81 13.29
CA LEU A 323 24.35 -21.37 12.01
C LEU A 323 22.86 -21.12 11.83
N GLY A 324 22.46 -20.70 10.64
CA GLY A 324 21.07 -20.41 10.34
C GLY A 324 20.68 -20.81 8.94
N VAL A 325 19.38 -21.07 8.77
CA VAL A 325 18.75 -21.28 7.48
C VAL A 325 17.55 -20.34 7.37
N ASP A 326 17.39 -19.70 6.21
CA ASP A 326 16.27 -18.84 5.86
C ASP A 326 15.67 -19.36 4.56
N LEU A 327 14.42 -19.85 4.64
CA LEU A 327 13.67 -20.36 3.51
C LEU A 327 12.41 -19.51 3.36
N ARG A 328 12.15 -19.04 2.14
CA ARG A 328 10.99 -18.23 1.86
C ARG A 328 10.44 -18.46 0.46
N SER A 329 9.15 -18.26 0.33
CA SER A 329 8.44 -18.24 -0.94
C SER A 329 7.60 -16.96 -0.99
N TYR A 330 7.77 -16.20 -2.03
CA TYR A 330 7.08 -14.96 -2.27
C TYR A 330 6.44 -14.98 -3.65
N LYS A 331 5.17 -14.61 -3.72
CA LYS A 331 4.45 -14.42 -4.98
C LYS A 331 3.78 -13.07 -4.98
N ALA A 332 4.21 -12.20 -5.88
CA ALA A 332 3.60 -10.90 -6.11
C ALA A 332 2.51 -10.98 -7.19
N TYR A 333 1.55 -10.05 -7.08
CA TYR A 333 0.46 -9.88 -8.04
C TYR A 333 0.35 -8.41 -8.39
N HIS A 334 0.68 -8.09 -9.64
CA HIS A 334 0.61 -6.75 -10.18
C HIS A 334 -0.53 -6.67 -11.17
N ARG A 335 -1.47 -5.75 -10.92
CA ARG A 335 -2.64 -5.53 -11.76
C ARG A 335 -2.84 -4.04 -11.98
N ARG A 336 -3.33 -3.68 -13.16
CA ARG A 336 -3.83 -2.34 -13.45
C ARG A 336 -5.25 -2.43 -13.97
N GLY A 337 -6.15 -1.74 -13.32
CA GLY A 337 -7.55 -1.64 -13.68
C GLY A 337 -8.08 -0.25 -13.42
N ILE A 338 -9.38 -0.09 -13.47
CA ILE A 338 -10.06 1.19 -13.28
C ILE A 338 -10.59 1.29 -11.85
N SER A 339 -10.26 2.40 -11.19
CA SER A 339 -10.76 2.74 -9.85
C SER A 339 -12.04 3.58 -9.93
N ASP A 340 -12.12 4.48 -10.93
CA ASP A 340 -13.32 5.27 -11.22
C ASP A 340 -13.34 5.62 -12.71
N PHE A 341 -14.47 5.43 -13.34
CA PHE A 341 -14.65 5.72 -14.76
C PHE A 341 -14.92 7.19 -15.08
N LEU A 342 -15.15 8.03 -14.07
CA LEU A 342 -15.47 9.45 -14.24
C LEU A 342 -16.61 9.68 -15.25
N GLY A 343 -17.73 9.00 -15.04
CA GLY A 343 -18.94 9.14 -15.84
C GLY A 343 -19.03 8.23 -17.08
N LEU A 344 -17.99 7.47 -17.41
CA LEU A 344 -18.01 6.49 -18.49
C LEU A 344 -18.57 5.14 -18.00
N ASP A 345 -19.04 4.31 -18.94
CA ASP A 345 -19.52 2.94 -18.68
C ASP A 345 -18.38 1.91 -18.78
N GLY A 346 -17.26 2.27 -19.41
CA GLY A 346 -16.10 1.40 -19.58
C GLY A 346 -14.89 2.11 -20.15
N TYR A 347 -13.79 1.39 -20.25
CA TYR A 347 -12.52 1.89 -20.74
C TYR A 347 -11.82 0.86 -21.63
N ILE A 348 -11.38 1.27 -22.81
CA ILE A 348 -10.63 0.46 -23.78
C ILE A 348 -9.13 0.72 -23.56
N SER A 349 -8.40 -0.30 -23.15
CA SER A 349 -6.94 -0.21 -23.03
C SER A 349 -6.26 -0.83 -24.26
N THR A 350 -5.34 -0.06 -24.83
CA THR A 350 -4.54 -0.45 -26.02
C THR A 350 -3.06 -0.49 -25.70
N ILE A 351 -2.68 -0.86 -24.48
CA ILE A 351 -1.27 -0.90 -24.12
C ILE A 351 -0.55 -1.92 -24.99
N ASN A 352 0.33 -1.43 -25.84
CA ASN A 352 1.26 -2.23 -26.60
C ASN A 352 2.30 -2.86 -25.64
N GLY A 353 2.42 -4.19 -25.64
CA GLY A 353 3.58 -4.87 -25.11
C GLY A 353 3.36 -6.05 -24.16
N TYR A 354 2.16 -6.28 -23.64
CA TYR A 354 1.88 -7.47 -22.84
C TYR A 354 0.66 -8.21 -23.39
N ASN A 355 0.89 -9.04 -24.42
CA ASN A 355 -0.09 -10.00 -24.90
C ASN A 355 -0.11 -11.19 -23.94
N PHE A 356 -1.18 -11.39 -23.20
CA PHE A 356 -1.43 -12.62 -22.44
C PHE A 356 -2.00 -13.75 -23.29
N SER A 357 -2.45 -13.49 -24.52
CA SER A 357 -2.76 -14.50 -25.52
C SER A 357 -1.60 -14.54 -26.51
N GLY A 358 -0.90 -15.66 -26.65
CA GLY A 358 0.26 -15.85 -27.52
C GLY A 358 0.05 -15.65 -29.02
N ASN A 359 -0.96 -14.92 -29.44
CA ASN A 359 -1.39 -14.73 -30.82
C ASN A 359 -1.34 -13.29 -31.30
N GLY A 360 -0.37 -12.51 -30.95
CA GLY A 360 -0.01 -11.29 -31.71
C GLY A 360 -1.09 -10.24 -32.03
N ASP A 361 -2.36 -10.51 -31.79
CA ASP A 361 -3.48 -9.64 -32.11
C ASP A 361 -3.63 -8.55 -31.07
N ARG A 362 -3.54 -7.30 -31.49
CA ARG A 362 -3.71 -6.08 -30.71
C ARG A 362 -5.20 -5.86 -30.37
N ILE A 363 -5.83 -6.78 -29.66
CA ILE A 363 -7.20 -6.60 -29.22
C ILE A 363 -7.17 -5.74 -27.95
N GLY A 364 -7.72 -4.53 -28.02
CA GLY A 364 -7.90 -3.68 -26.88
C GLY A 364 -8.76 -4.39 -25.81
N THR A 365 -8.29 -4.43 -24.56
CA THR A 365 -9.09 -4.97 -23.46
C THR A 365 -10.12 -3.94 -23.04
N VAL A 366 -11.41 -4.29 -23.09
CA VAL A 366 -12.49 -3.44 -22.56
C VAL A 366 -12.69 -3.77 -21.08
N VAL A 367 -12.53 -2.78 -20.22
CA VAL A 367 -12.76 -2.88 -18.79
C VAL A 367 -14.07 -2.18 -18.46
N THR A 368 -15.04 -2.90 -17.91
CA THR A 368 -16.38 -2.40 -17.56
C THR A 368 -16.67 -2.43 -16.05
N THR A 369 -15.73 -2.91 -15.26
CA THR A 369 -15.87 -2.99 -13.81
C THR A 369 -14.81 -2.12 -13.15
N SER A 370 -15.22 -1.18 -12.26
CA SER A 370 -14.34 -0.42 -11.41
C SER A 370 -14.17 -1.10 -10.05
N TYR A 371 -13.04 -0.80 -9.41
CA TYR A 371 -12.71 -1.29 -8.08
C TYR A 371 -12.47 -0.14 -7.12
N GLU A 372 -13.17 -0.16 -6.02
CA GLU A 372 -12.89 0.74 -4.92
C GLU A 372 -11.47 0.51 -4.39
N SER A 373 -10.69 1.58 -4.32
CA SER A 373 -9.32 1.57 -3.79
C SER A 373 -9.36 1.61 -2.26
N SER A 374 -9.71 0.46 -1.67
CA SER A 374 -9.90 0.25 -0.24
C SER A 374 -8.95 -0.83 0.29
N PRO A 375 -8.40 -0.68 1.52
CA PRO A 375 -7.47 -1.63 2.11
C PRO A 375 -8.09 -3.00 2.40
N PHE A 376 -9.43 -3.09 2.51
CA PHE A 376 -10.13 -4.31 2.89
C PHE A 376 -10.82 -5.02 1.71
N LYS A 377 -10.81 -4.40 0.52
CA LYS A 377 -11.36 -5.04 -0.68
C LYS A 377 -10.35 -6.02 -1.25
N ASN A 378 -10.78 -7.25 -1.45
CA ASN A 378 -9.99 -8.22 -2.19
C ASN A 378 -10.02 -7.82 -3.67
N LEU A 379 -8.88 -7.42 -4.20
CA LEU A 379 -8.72 -7.05 -5.61
C LEU A 379 -8.63 -8.28 -6.53
N GLY A 380 -9.13 -9.43 -6.10
CA GLY A 380 -9.22 -10.64 -6.92
C GLY A 380 -7.87 -11.04 -7.49
N MET A 381 -7.00 -11.62 -6.65
CA MET A 381 -5.70 -12.11 -7.13
C MET A 381 -5.84 -13.28 -8.10
N ASP A 382 -6.92 -14.01 -7.95
CA ASP A 382 -7.22 -15.24 -8.68
C ASP A 382 -8.48 -15.08 -9.52
N ASP A 383 -8.60 -13.97 -10.29
CA ASP A 383 -9.63 -13.91 -11.32
C ASP A 383 -9.14 -14.69 -12.55
N PRO A 384 -9.43 -16.00 -12.67
CA PRO A 384 -9.00 -16.80 -13.82
C PRO A 384 -9.64 -16.32 -15.12
N ASN A 385 -10.73 -15.56 -15.03
CA ASN A 385 -11.48 -15.01 -16.15
C ASN A 385 -11.28 -13.51 -16.35
N GLY A 386 -10.25 -12.92 -15.77
CA GLY A 386 -9.87 -11.51 -15.60
C GLY A 386 -9.99 -10.53 -16.75
N THR A 387 -10.76 -10.85 -17.78
CA THR A 387 -10.84 -10.13 -19.05
C THR A 387 -11.56 -8.78 -18.96
N GLN A 388 -12.36 -8.54 -17.92
CA GLN A 388 -13.13 -7.29 -17.81
C GLN A 388 -12.71 -6.36 -16.68
N ARG A 389 -11.77 -6.80 -15.81
CA ARG A 389 -11.37 -6.06 -14.60
C ARG A 389 -9.99 -5.42 -14.71
N TYR A 390 -9.09 -6.03 -15.47
CA TYR A 390 -7.70 -5.60 -15.58
C TYR A 390 -7.30 -5.44 -17.03
N TYR A 391 -6.53 -4.41 -17.32
CA TYR A 391 -5.92 -4.22 -18.63
C TYR A 391 -4.41 -4.53 -18.64
N ILE A 392 -3.80 -4.73 -17.45
CA ILE A 392 -2.45 -5.27 -17.28
C ILE A 392 -2.46 -6.19 -16.07
N GLY A 393 -1.76 -7.31 -16.15
CA GLY A 393 -1.51 -8.15 -14.99
C GLY A 393 -0.31 -9.07 -15.24
N TYR A 394 0.56 -9.19 -14.23
CA TYR A 394 1.66 -10.13 -14.19
C TYR A 394 1.92 -10.60 -12.75
N ASN A 395 2.63 -11.71 -12.60
CA ASN A 395 2.99 -12.29 -11.33
C ASN A 395 4.51 -12.44 -11.27
N ASP A 396 5.10 -12.13 -10.12
CA ASP A 396 6.50 -12.39 -9.82
C ASP A 396 6.63 -13.45 -8.72
N TRP A 397 7.68 -14.24 -8.81
CA TRP A 397 8.01 -15.31 -7.87
C TRP A 397 9.45 -15.17 -7.39
N THR A 398 9.66 -15.29 -6.09
CA THR A 398 10.99 -15.43 -5.48
C THR A 398 10.96 -16.43 -4.32
#